data_01537c64e4041ba479c8b3186e92aff1
#
_entry.id   01537c64e4041ba479c8b3186e92aff1
#
_cell.length_a   1.000
_cell.length_b   1.000
_cell.length_c   1.000
_cell.angle_alpha   90.00
_cell.angle_beta   90.00
_cell.angle_gamma   90.00
#
_symmetry.space_group_name_H-M   'P 1'
#
loop_
_entity.id
_entity.type
_entity.pdbx_description
1 polymer ?
#
loop_
_entity_poly.entity_id
_entity_poly.type
_entity_poly.pdbx_seq_one_letter_code
_entity_poly.pdbx_strand_id
1 'polypeptide(L)'
;MAKGRSPNYPAYSLEDSISMVGDIFKSEHRNKMSREVVASHLGYSSLSGRALTKIGTLRSYGLLEGAGNELRVSEQALIILNAPLNSSDRQSAVKKCALSPTLFGDLYREFGTRPSPENLKYRLIRMNFTPDAAPVAMEAFMQTMDYAQTWETVVEDSNLDNEKNQSEASVGIKPDREKVLNETEFDAAVGRSRREVFGLDEGDVVIIYPEKITSSSMEDLEEYLALFVRKLKRRNN
;
A
#
# COMPACT_ATOMS: atom_id res chain seq x y z
N MET A 1 36.51 -0.45 20.96
CA MET A 1 35.57 -1.34 20.26
C MET A 1 34.96 -0.57 19.08
N ALA A 2 35.08 -1.06 17.86
CA ALA A 2 34.48 -0.44 16.69
C ALA A 2 32.94 -0.50 16.86
N LYS A 3 32.28 0.66 16.80
CA LYS A 3 30.82 0.77 16.88
C LYS A 3 30.27 0.08 15.63
N GLY A 4 29.61 -1.07 15.79
CA GLY A 4 29.00 -1.79 14.68
C GLY A 4 28.05 -0.86 13.91
N ARG A 5 28.15 -0.85 12.58
CA ARG A 5 27.28 -0.05 11.72
C ARG A 5 26.11 -0.92 11.26
N SER A 6 24.90 -0.48 11.53
CA SER A 6 23.70 -1.15 11.02
C SER A 6 23.65 -1.14 9.50
N PRO A 7 23.02 -2.13 8.85
CA PRO A 7 22.69 -2.08 7.43
C PRO A 7 21.95 -0.80 7.06
N ASN A 8 21.88 -0.48 5.77
CA ASN A 8 21.17 0.70 5.29
C ASN A 8 19.65 0.48 5.38
N TYR A 9 18.92 1.48 5.88
CA TYR A 9 17.47 1.42 6.05
C TYR A 9 16.85 2.82 5.96
N PRO A 10 15.57 2.95 5.55
CA PRO A 10 14.82 4.19 5.66
C PRO A 10 14.62 4.56 7.13
N ALA A 11 14.98 5.79 7.50
CA ALA A 11 14.80 6.29 8.88
C ALA A 11 13.44 6.96 9.11
N TYR A 12 12.65 7.16 8.05
CA TYR A 12 11.32 7.77 8.06
C TYR A 12 10.35 6.88 7.30
N SER A 13 9.05 6.98 7.61
CA SER A 13 8.01 6.26 6.91
C SER A 13 7.86 6.73 5.45
N LEU A 14 7.18 5.93 4.64
CA LEU A 14 6.86 6.32 3.26
C LEU A 14 5.92 7.52 3.23
N GLU A 15 4.94 7.59 4.14
CA GLU A 15 4.01 8.72 4.26
C GLU A 15 4.73 10.04 4.53
N ASP A 16 5.61 10.07 5.53
CA ASP A 16 6.46 11.24 5.82
C ASP A 16 7.31 11.61 4.60
N SER A 17 7.85 10.59 3.92
CA SER A 17 8.70 10.77 2.74
C SER A 17 7.93 11.34 1.55
N ILE A 18 6.68 10.96 1.35
CA ILE A 18 5.77 11.54 0.34
C ILE A 18 5.50 13.00 0.66
N SER A 19 5.25 13.35 1.92
CA SER A 19 5.09 14.75 2.34
C SER A 19 6.34 15.58 2.02
N MET A 20 7.51 15.07 2.41
CA MET A 20 8.80 15.73 2.14
C MET A 20 9.06 15.96 0.64
N VAL A 21 8.82 14.93 -0.20
CA VAL A 21 9.02 15.08 -1.65
C VAL A 21 7.98 16.00 -2.28
N GLY A 22 6.77 16.08 -1.70
CA GLY A 22 5.73 17.01 -2.10
C GLY A 22 6.16 18.48 -1.93
N ASP A 23 6.82 18.80 -0.81
CA ASP A 23 7.34 20.16 -0.58
C ASP A 23 8.48 20.52 -1.54
N ILE A 24 9.34 19.57 -1.85
CA ILE A 24 10.38 19.73 -2.89
C ILE A 24 9.72 19.95 -4.25
N PHE A 25 8.72 19.17 -4.61
CA PHE A 25 8.04 19.25 -5.90
C PHE A 25 7.30 20.59 -6.12
N LYS A 26 6.71 21.18 -5.08
CA LYS A 26 6.05 22.50 -5.15
C LYS A 26 7.00 23.59 -5.61
N SER A 27 8.28 23.51 -5.24
CA SER A 27 9.28 24.53 -5.53
C SER A 27 10.08 24.24 -6.80
N GLU A 28 10.50 23.00 -6.96
CA GLU A 28 11.47 22.61 -7.99
C GLU A 28 10.86 21.83 -9.15
N HIS A 29 9.63 21.36 -9.02
CA HIS A 29 8.98 20.48 -10.00
C HIS A 29 9.87 19.26 -10.32
N ARG A 30 10.28 19.10 -11.58
CA ARG A 30 11.19 18.04 -12.05
C ARG A 30 12.60 18.53 -12.38
N ASN A 31 12.94 19.72 -11.98
CA ASN A 31 14.27 20.25 -12.24
C ASN A 31 15.34 19.42 -11.52
N LYS A 32 16.53 19.38 -12.12
CA LYS A 32 17.69 18.81 -11.47
C LYS A 32 18.17 19.73 -10.36
N MET A 33 18.47 19.19 -9.20
CA MET A 33 18.90 19.93 -8.00
C MET A 33 20.13 19.29 -7.38
N SER A 34 20.92 20.14 -6.73
CA SER A 34 22.01 19.64 -5.89
C SER A 34 21.47 19.12 -4.56
N ARG A 35 22.28 18.35 -3.84
CA ARG A 35 21.93 17.87 -2.49
C ARG A 35 21.69 19.01 -1.50
N GLU A 36 22.41 20.12 -1.67
CA GLU A 36 22.25 21.33 -0.86
C GLU A 36 20.88 21.97 -1.08
N VAL A 37 20.41 22.04 -2.32
CA VAL A 37 19.07 22.55 -2.65
C VAL A 37 18.00 21.63 -2.03
N VAL A 38 18.14 20.30 -2.19
CA VAL A 38 17.23 19.35 -1.54
C VAL A 38 17.24 19.52 -0.01
N ALA A 39 18.42 19.67 0.60
CA ALA A 39 18.55 19.88 2.05
C ALA A 39 17.85 21.17 2.49
N SER A 40 17.96 22.26 1.71
CA SER A 40 17.28 23.53 1.98
C SER A 40 15.76 23.37 2.00
N HIS A 41 15.18 22.67 1.02
CA HIS A 41 13.73 22.39 0.98
C HIS A 41 13.28 21.48 2.13
N LEU A 42 14.16 20.65 2.67
CA LEU A 42 13.90 19.82 3.86
C LEU A 42 14.11 20.60 5.18
N GLY A 43 14.37 21.91 5.13
CA GLY A 43 14.52 22.79 6.29
C GLY A 43 15.92 22.80 6.91
N TYR A 44 16.95 22.41 6.16
CA TYR A 44 18.34 22.43 6.62
C TYR A 44 19.15 23.52 5.93
N SER A 45 19.93 24.28 6.69
CA SER A 45 20.85 25.31 6.15
C SER A 45 22.11 24.72 5.52
N SER A 46 22.40 23.42 5.72
CA SER A 46 23.59 22.76 5.19
C SER A 46 23.39 21.24 5.09
N LEU A 47 24.30 20.55 4.38
CA LEU A 47 24.32 19.07 4.31
C LEU A 47 24.77 18.43 5.63
N SER A 48 23.91 18.52 6.64
CA SER A 48 24.12 17.83 7.92
C SER A 48 23.88 16.32 7.78
N GLY A 49 24.32 15.53 8.75
CA GLY A 49 24.02 14.10 8.82
C GLY A 49 22.53 13.80 8.76
N ARG A 50 21.70 14.64 9.42
CA ARG A 50 20.23 14.51 9.39
C ARG A 50 19.65 14.81 8.00
N ALA A 51 20.16 15.84 7.31
CA ALA A 51 19.75 16.14 5.93
C ALA A 51 20.09 14.98 4.99
N LEU A 52 21.31 14.42 5.11
CA LEU A 52 21.74 13.26 4.32
C LEU A 52 20.88 12.02 4.61
N THR A 53 20.47 11.80 5.85
CA THR A 53 19.56 10.70 6.22
C THR A 53 18.20 10.85 5.54
N LYS A 54 17.58 12.05 5.53
CA LYS A 54 16.34 12.31 4.82
C LYS A 54 16.49 12.09 3.32
N ILE A 55 17.52 12.67 2.70
CA ILE A 55 17.80 12.48 1.26
C ILE A 55 18.01 10.99 0.95
N GLY A 56 18.75 10.27 1.79
CA GLY A 56 18.95 8.84 1.66
C GLY A 56 17.66 8.04 1.73
N THR A 57 16.75 8.42 2.67
CA THR A 57 15.43 7.80 2.80
C THR A 57 14.57 8.05 1.55
N LEU A 58 14.48 9.30 1.06
CA LEU A 58 13.73 9.61 -0.16
C LEU A 58 14.23 8.81 -1.37
N ARG A 59 15.55 8.63 -1.47
CA ARG A 59 16.16 7.82 -2.54
C ARG A 59 15.91 6.33 -2.38
N SER A 60 15.91 5.81 -1.16
CA SER A 60 15.66 4.38 -0.92
C SER A 60 14.23 3.98 -1.27
N TYR A 61 13.26 4.87 -1.08
CA TYR A 61 11.89 4.69 -1.57
C TYR A 61 11.71 4.94 -3.07
N GLY A 62 12.77 5.42 -3.75
CA GLY A 62 12.66 5.79 -5.16
C GLY A 62 11.84 7.05 -5.43
N LEU A 63 11.64 7.92 -4.42
CA LEU A 63 10.94 9.20 -4.57
C LEU A 63 11.83 10.28 -5.18
N LEU A 64 13.16 10.19 -4.96
CA LEU A 64 14.19 10.97 -5.64
C LEU A 64 15.07 10.05 -6.47
N GLU A 65 15.37 10.45 -7.69
CA GLU A 65 16.26 9.77 -8.62
C GLU A 65 17.45 10.65 -9.01
N GLY A 66 18.47 10.05 -9.62
CA GLY A 66 19.69 10.75 -10.02
C GLY A 66 20.86 10.50 -9.09
N ALA A 67 22.02 11.08 -9.40
CA ALA A 67 23.27 10.90 -8.66
C ALA A 67 23.97 12.24 -8.45
N GLY A 68 24.78 12.31 -7.38
CA GLY A 68 25.57 13.52 -7.10
C GLY A 68 24.72 14.76 -6.90
N ASN A 69 24.94 15.76 -7.75
CA ASN A 69 24.24 17.05 -7.76
C ASN A 69 23.13 17.13 -8.82
N GLU A 70 22.67 16.01 -9.34
CA GLU A 70 21.60 15.93 -10.33
C GLU A 70 20.41 15.14 -9.80
N LEU A 71 19.97 15.41 -8.57
CA LEU A 71 18.77 14.82 -8.00
C LEU A 71 17.53 15.47 -8.59
N ARG A 72 16.49 14.68 -8.81
CA ARG A 72 15.18 15.17 -9.24
C ARG A 72 14.06 14.31 -8.65
N VAL A 73 12.85 14.86 -8.64
CA VAL A 73 11.65 14.11 -8.25
C VAL A 73 11.38 13.02 -9.30
N SER A 74 11.17 11.80 -8.84
CA SER A 74 11.00 10.63 -9.70
C SER A 74 9.61 10.57 -10.32
N GLU A 75 9.45 9.73 -11.35
CA GLU A 75 8.13 9.43 -11.96
C GLU A 75 7.16 8.81 -10.95
N GLN A 76 7.63 7.91 -10.09
CA GLN A 76 6.78 7.30 -9.05
C GLN A 76 6.26 8.36 -8.08
N ALA A 77 7.09 9.30 -7.65
CA ALA A 77 6.68 10.41 -6.80
C ALA A 77 5.62 11.30 -7.49
N LEU A 78 5.76 11.56 -8.80
CA LEU A 78 4.77 12.33 -9.55
C LEU A 78 3.41 11.65 -9.60
N ILE A 79 3.37 10.34 -9.85
CA ILE A 79 2.13 9.57 -9.84
C ILE A 79 1.48 9.68 -8.45
N ILE A 80 2.25 9.47 -7.37
CA ILE A 80 1.74 9.53 -6.00
C ILE A 80 1.18 10.91 -5.65
N LEU A 81 1.84 12.01 -6.10
CA LEU A 81 1.46 13.36 -5.76
C LEU A 81 0.27 13.90 -6.57
N ASN A 82 0.10 13.45 -7.82
CA ASN A 82 -0.86 14.05 -8.75
C ASN A 82 -2.05 13.14 -9.08
N ALA A 83 -1.92 11.83 -8.93
CA ALA A 83 -3.02 10.92 -9.20
C ALA A 83 -4.10 10.97 -8.09
N PRO A 84 -5.38 10.74 -8.40
CA PRO A 84 -6.45 10.66 -7.41
C PRO A 84 -6.13 9.65 -6.29
N LEU A 85 -6.54 9.95 -5.06
CA LEU A 85 -6.21 9.14 -3.88
C LEU A 85 -6.57 7.65 -4.03
N ASN A 86 -7.69 7.36 -4.67
CA ASN A 86 -8.21 6.00 -4.83
C ASN A 86 -7.90 5.39 -6.21
N SER A 87 -6.99 6.00 -7.00
CA SER A 87 -6.62 5.43 -8.31
C SER A 87 -5.70 4.21 -8.14
N SER A 88 -5.86 3.22 -9.02
CA SER A 88 -5.00 2.04 -9.11
C SER A 88 -3.54 2.42 -9.33
N ASP A 89 -3.30 3.44 -10.15
CA ASP A 89 -1.95 3.91 -10.48
C ASP A 89 -1.23 4.44 -9.24
N ARG A 90 -1.94 5.25 -8.41
CA ARG A 90 -1.40 5.76 -7.16
C ARG A 90 -1.13 4.62 -6.17
N GLN A 91 -2.07 3.70 -6.01
CA GLN A 91 -1.90 2.55 -5.12
C GLN A 91 -0.71 1.68 -5.55
N SER A 92 -0.60 1.38 -6.84
CA SER A 92 0.52 0.63 -7.39
C SER A 92 1.87 1.33 -7.18
N ALA A 93 1.92 2.66 -7.40
CA ALA A 93 3.12 3.46 -7.16
C ALA A 93 3.51 3.48 -5.67
N VAL A 94 2.53 3.61 -4.76
CA VAL A 94 2.75 3.55 -3.30
C VAL A 94 3.30 2.19 -2.89
N LYS A 95 2.69 1.08 -3.31
CA LYS A 95 3.17 -0.28 -3.03
C LYS A 95 4.59 -0.51 -3.57
N LYS A 96 4.86 -0.06 -4.80
CA LYS A 96 6.19 -0.16 -5.41
C LYS A 96 7.24 0.61 -4.60
N CYS A 97 6.94 1.84 -4.17
CA CYS A 97 7.83 2.64 -3.33
C CYS A 97 8.01 2.01 -1.95
N ALA A 98 6.97 1.48 -1.32
CA ALA A 98 7.04 0.83 -0.02
C ALA A 98 8.01 -0.36 0.00
N LEU A 99 8.04 -1.14 -1.08
CA LEU A 99 8.89 -2.33 -1.22
C LEU A 99 10.24 -2.05 -1.89
N SER A 100 10.51 -0.81 -2.33
CA SER A 100 11.75 -0.42 -2.98
C SER A 100 12.99 -0.53 -2.06
N PRO A 101 12.93 -0.17 -0.76
CA PRO A 101 14.06 -0.39 0.13
C PRO A 101 14.32 -1.90 0.30
N THR A 102 15.57 -2.34 0.04
CA THR A 102 15.95 -3.76 0.10
C THR A 102 15.53 -4.41 1.42
N LEU A 103 15.80 -3.75 2.55
CA LEU A 103 15.38 -4.25 3.87
C LEU A 103 13.88 -4.51 3.94
N PHE A 104 13.08 -3.57 3.43
CA PHE A 104 11.62 -3.66 3.53
C PHE A 104 11.05 -4.75 2.62
N GLY A 105 11.61 -4.87 1.41
CA GLY A 105 11.27 -5.96 0.51
C GLY A 105 11.64 -7.34 1.08
N ASP A 106 12.78 -7.45 1.79
CA ASP A 106 13.22 -8.69 2.43
C ASP A 106 12.33 -9.05 3.62
N LEU A 107 12.02 -8.09 4.49
CA LEU A 107 11.13 -8.29 5.63
C LEU A 107 9.70 -8.65 5.18
N TYR A 108 9.19 -7.97 4.17
CA TYR A 108 7.86 -8.28 3.62
C TYR A 108 7.79 -9.71 3.07
N ARG A 109 8.79 -10.16 2.30
CA ARG A 109 8.86 -11.54 1.79
C ARG A 109 8.98 -12.58 2.88
N GLU A 110 9.62 -12.24 4.00
CA GLU A 110 9.80 -13.16 5.13
C GLU A 110 8.55 -13.30 5.98
N PHE A 111 7.86 -12.18 6.25
CA PHE A 111 6.70 -12.18 7.15
C PHE A 111 5.36 -12.35 6.42
N GLY A 112 5.20 -11.77 5.23
CA GLY A 112 3.93 -11.77 4.48
C GLY A 112 2.80 -11.02 5.18
N THR A 113 2.56 -11.34 6.44
CA THR A 113 1.56 -10.71 7.32
C THR A 113 2.20 -9.73 8.30
N ARG A 114 1.39 -8.96 9.00
CA ARG A 114 1.88 -7.97 9.98
C ARG A 114 2.54 -8.67 11.17
N PRO A 115 3.88 -8.55 11.35
CA PRO A 115 4.57 -9.20 12.47
C PRO A 115 4.31 -8.48 13.79
N SER A 116 4.49 -9.18 14.92
CA SER A 116 4.56 -8.52 16.22
C SER A 116 5.83 -7.66 16.32
N PRO A 117 5.78 -6.53 17.06
CA PRO A 117 6.95 -5.67 17.26
C PRO A 117 8.15 -6.43 17.84
N GLU A 118 7.93 -7.37 18.75
CA GLU A 118 8.97 -8.16 19.39
C GLU A 118 9.67 -9.08 18.39
N ASN A 119 8.90 -9.75 17.53
CA ASN A 119 9.43 -10.65 16.50
C ASN A 119 10.25 -9.86 15.47
N LEU A 120 9.70 -8.73 15.00
CA LEU A 120 10.40 -7.85 14.06
C LEU A 120 11.70 -7.28 14.66
N LYS A 121 11.66 -6.83 15.91
CA LYS A 121 12.86 -6.35 16.63
C LYS A 121 13.91 -7.45 16.76
N TYR A 122 13.50 -8.65 17.16
CA TYR A 122 14.40 -9.81 17.24
C TYR A 122 15.05 -10.10 15.88
N ARG A 123 14.24 -10.07 14.79
CA ARG A 123 14.74 -10.30 13.44
C ARG A 123 15.78 -9.26 13.01
N LEU A 124 15.51 -7.97 13.26
CA LEU A 124 16.46 -6.89 12.95
C LEU A 124 17.78 -7.03 13.71
N ILE A 125 17.75 -7.38 14.98
CA ILE A 125 18.99 -7.68 15.74
C ILE A 125 19.77 -8.83 15.09
N ARG A 126 19.09 -9.89 14.64
CA ARG A 126 19.72 -11.00 13.89
C ARG A 126 20.32 -10.56 12.55
N MET A 127 19.79 -9.50 11.95
CA MET A 127 20.33 -8.84 10.75
C MET A 127 21.45 -7.82 11.06
N ASN A 128 22.06 -7.88 12.23
CA ASN A 128 23.15 -7.00 12.69
C ASN A 128 22.75 -5.53 12.86
N PHE A 129 21.48 -5.24 13.15
CA PHE A 129 21.07 -3.90 13.58
C PHE A 129 21.53 -3.64 15.02
N THR A 130 22.02 -2.42 15.25
CA THR A 130 22.30 -1.98 16.62
C THR A 130 21.00 -1.82 17.41
N PRO A 131 21.03 -1.95 18.75
CA PRO A 131 19.87 -1.75 19.59
C PRO A 131 19.18 -0.39 19.41
N ASP A 132 19.94 0.65 19.03
CA ASP A 132 19.43 2.00 18.78
C ASP A 132 18.76 2.13 17.40
N ALA A 133 19.28 1.41 16.39
CA ALA A 133 18.77 1.49 15.02
C ALA A 133 17.58 0.57 14.76
N ALA A 134 17.48 -0.57 15.45
CA ALA A 134 16.43 -1.53 15.27
C ALA A 134 15.01 -0.94 15.53
N PRO A 135 14.76 -0.18 16.61
CA PRO A 135 13.45 0.46 16.81
C PRO A 135 13.08 1.44 15.69
N VAL A 136 14.03 2.26 15.21
CA VAL A 136 13.78 3.23 14.12
C VAL A 136 13.45 2.52 12.82
N ALA A 137 14.21 1.48 12.45
CA ALA A 137 13.93 0.69 11.26
C ALA A 137 12.58 -0.05 11.35
N MET A 138 12.27 -0.59 12.53
CA MET A 138 11.01 -1.27 12.82
C MET A 138 9.82 -0.31 12.65
N GLU A 139 9.87 0.86 13.26
CA GLU A 139 8.80 1.85 13.19
C GLU A 139 8.57 2.33 11.75
N ALA A 140 9.64 2.70 11.04
CA ALA A 140 9.55 3.10 9.65
C ALA A 140 8.98 2.00 8.75
N PHE A 141 9.35 0.72 8.98
CA PHE A 141 8.80 -0.42 8.25
C PHE A 141 7.31 -0.60 8.52
N MET A 142 6.91 -0.67 9.79
CA MET A 142 5.51 -0.91 10.17
C MET A 142 4.59 0.19 9.61
N GLN A 143 4.94 1.46 9.83
CA GLN A 143 4.18 2.60 9.31
C GLN A 143 4.11 2.60 7.78
N THR A 144 5.20 2.25 7.10
CA THR A 144 5.23 2.18 5.63
C THR A 144 4.31 1.10 5.10
N MET A 145 4.34 -0.11 5.68
CA MET A 145 3.50 -1.22 5.24
C MET A 145 2.02 -0.98 5.57
N ASP A 146 1.71 -0.41 6.73
CA ASP A 146 0.35 -0.02 7.12
C ASP A 146 -0.19 1.06 6.14
N TYR A 147 0.59 2.09 5.81
CA TYR A 147 0.21 3.13 4.84
C TYR A 147 -0.02 2.56 3.43
N ALA A 148 0.85 1.67 2.99
CA ALA A 148 0.76 1.05 1.67
C ALA A 148 -0.28 -0.09 1.59
N GLN A 149 -0.90 -0.47 2.72
CA GLN A 149 -1.87 -1.57 2.82
C GLN A 149 -1.35 -2.86 2.18
N THR A 150 -0.10 -3.21 2.49
CA THR A 150 0.59 -4.35 1.86
C THR A 150 0.43 -5.66 2.62
N TRP A 151 -0.09 -5.64 3.88
CA TRP A 151 -0.25 -6.85 4.66
C TRP A 151 -1.25 -7.82 4.04
N GLU A 152 -0.86 -9.08 3.89
CA GLU A 152 -1.80 -10.14 3.56
C GLU A 152 -2.74 -10.37 4.75
N THR A 153 -4.04 -10.39 4.51
CA THR A 153 -5.01 -10.80 5.52
C THR A 153 -4.87 -12.31 5.73
N VAL A 154 -4.51 -12.73 6.94
CA VAL A 154 -4.59 -14.15 7.31
C VAL A 154 -6.07 -14.50 7.34
N VAL A 155 -6.53 -15.22 6.33
CA VAL A 155 -7.79 -15.95 6.42
C VAL A 155 -7.51 -17.10 7.39
N GLU A 156 -7.91 -16.97 8.66
CA GLU A 156 -7.93 -18.09 9.56
C GLU A 156 -8.87 -19.14 8.95
N ASP A 157 -8.27 -20.16 8.36
CA ASP A 157 -8.94 -21.37 7.87
C ASP A 157 -9.43 -22.18 9.09
N SER A 158 -10.52 -21.71 9.71
CA SER A 158 -11.23 -22.45 10.75
C SER A 158 -12.21 -23.45 10.12
N ASN A 159 -11.70 -24.35 9.26
CA ASN A 159 -12.44 -25.53 8.80
C ASN A 159 -11.51 -26.73 8.61
N LEU A 160 -10.92 -27.18 9.70
CA LEU A 160 -10.51 -28.56 9.84
C LEU A 160 -11.52 -29.21 10.79
N ASP A 161 -12.58 -29.81 10.24
CA ASP A 161 -13.26 -31.01 10.66
C ASP A 161 -14.67 -31.07 10.03
N ASN A 162 -14.75 -31.68 8.87
CA ASN A 162 -15.84 -32.59 8.53
C ASN A 162 -15.56 -33.26 7.17
N GLU A 163 -14.69 -34.27 7.23
CA GLU A 163 -14.76 -35.34 6.25
C GLU A 163 -15.87 -36.31 6.69
N LYS A 164 -16.77 -36.53 5.81
CA LYS A 164 -17.37 -37.79 5.33
C LYS A 164 -18.81 -37.63 4.89
N ASN A 165 -19.09 -37.74 3.63
CA ASN A 165 -19.81 -38.81 2.99
C ASN A 165 -20.40 -38.44 1.64
N GLN A 166 -20.02 -39.27 0.66
CA GLN A 166 -20.80 -39.83 -0.45
C GLN A 166 -21.19 -38.91 -1.62
N SER A 167 -20.54 -39.11 -2.70
CA SER A 167 -20.65 -40.08 -3.85
C SER A 167 -21.74 -39.76 -4.86
N GLU A 168 -21.27 -39.70 -6.12
CA GLU A 168 -21.91 -40.05 -7.41
C GLU A 168 -22.92 -39.11 -8.05
N ALA A 169 -22.67 -38.61 -9.19
CA ALA A 169 -22.78 -39.06 -10.54
C ALA A 169 -22.99 -37.91 -11.53
N SER A 170 -22.05 -37.79 -12.44
CA SER A 170 -22.13 -37.65 -13.88
C SER A 170 -23.08 -36.65 -14.55
N VAL A 171 -22.49 -36.07 -15.57
CA VAL A 171 -22.85 -35.82 -16.97
C VAL A 171 -22.68 -34.35 -17.39
N GLY A 172 -21.74 -34.20 -18.31
CA GLY A 172 -21.26 -32.99 -18.91
C GLY A 172 -22.24 -32.23 -19.80
N ILE A 173 -21.85 -31.01 -20.02
CA ILE A 173 -21.94 -30.31 -21.33
C ILE A 173 -21.05 -29.08 -21.19
N LYS A 174 -20.05 -28.93 -22.09
CA LYS A 174 -19.38 -27.65 -22.39
C LYS A 174 -20.32 -26.84 -23.28
N PRO A 175 -20.35 -25.53 -23.11
CA PRO A 175 -19.68 -24.72 -24.12
C PRO A 175 -19.02 -23.43 -23.59
N ASP A 176 -18.03 -23.09 -24.30
CA ASP A 176 -17.46 -21.83 -24.75
C ASP A 176 -17.01 -20.73 -23.79
N ARG A 177 -15.77 -20.32 -24.11
CA ARG A 177 -14.96 -19.27 -23.50
C ARG A 177 -15.56 -17.89 -23.78
N GLU A 178 -15.87 -17.14 -22.73
CA GLU A 178 -15.75 -15.69 -22.72
C GLU A 178 -15.09 -15.22 -21.42
N LYS A 179 -14.23 -14.21 -21.55
CA LYS A 179 -13.30 -13.67 -20.59
C LYS A 179 -13.94 -13.37 -19.22
N VAL A 180 -13.59 -14.17 -18.23
CA VAL A 180 -13.83 -13.83 -16.81
C VAL A 180 -12.68 -12.93 -16.36
N LEU A 181 -12.98 -11.66 -16.12
CA LEU A 181 -12.14 -10.75 -15.36
C LEU A 181 -11.98 -11.32 -13.95
N ASN A 182 -10.74 -11.43 -13.49
CA ASN A 182 -10.34 -12.08 -12.26
C ASN A 182 -11.10 -11.53 -11.04
N GLU A 183 -11.92 -12.38 -10.44
CA GLU A 183 -12.68 -12.15 -9.21
C GLU A 183 -11.81 -12.07 -7.93
N THR A 184 -10.50 -12.26 -8.03
CA THR A 184 -9.59 -12.40 -6.88
C THR A 184 -8.98 -11.11 -6.35
N GLU A 185 -9.19 -9.96 -7.00
CA GLU A 185 -8.58 -8.70 -6.55
C GLU A 185 -9.48 -7.82 -5.65
N PHE A 186 -10.77 -8.14 -5.48
CA PHE A 186 -11.70 -7.30 -4.71
C PHE A 186 -11.96 -7.79 -3.28
N ASP A 187 -11.65 -9.05 -2.96
CA ASP A 187 -11.94 -9.65 -1.65
C ASP A 187 -10.94 -9.29 -0.53
N ALA A 188 -9.83 -8.62 -0.84
CA ALA A 188 -8.76 -8.35 0.12
C ALA A 188 -8.93 -7.09 0.99
N ALA A 189 -9.97 -6.27 0.77
CA ALA A 189 -10.08 -4.97 1.44
C ALA A 189 -11.18 -4.86 2.51
N VAL A 190 -12.08 -5.84 2.64
CA VAL A 190 -13.21 -5.75 3.59
C VAL A 190 -13.40 -7.12 4.24
N GLY A 191 -13.30 -7.17 5.58
CA GLY A 191 -13.64 -8.39 6.34
C GLY A 191 -15.01 -8.92 5.92
N ARG A 192 -15.27 -10.23 6.06
CA ARG A 192 -16.40 -10.99 5.51
C ARG A 192 -17.45 -10.12 4.83
N SER A 193 -17.35 -10.01 3.52
CA SER A 193 -18.27 -9.24 2.69
C SER A 193 -19.29 -10.17 2.05
N ARG A 194 -20.52 -9.70 1.91
CA ARG A 194 -21.57 -10.36 1.13
C ARG A 194 -21.64 -9.71 -0.25
N ARG A 195 -21.90 -10.51 -1.26
CA ARG A 195 -22.04 -10.09 -2.64
C ARG A 195 -23.45 -10.40 -3.10
N GLU A 196 -24.17 -9.39 -3.60
CA GLU A 196 -25.48 -9.54 -4.22
C GLU A 196 -25.41 -9.08 -5.67
N VAL A 197 -26.03 -9.86 -6.56
CA VAL A 197 -26.02 -9.59 -8.01
C VAL A 197 -27.45 -9.34 -8.43
N PHE A 198 -27.71 -8.20 -9.05
CA PHE A 198 -29.01 -7.81 -9.60
C PHE A 198 -28.89 -7.79 -11.14
N GLY A 199 -29.54 -8.73 -11.81
CA GLY A 199 -29.61 -8.79 -13.27
C GLY A 199 -30.52 -7.69 -13.81
N LEU A 200 -30.00 -6.86 -14.70
CA LEU A 200 -30.76 -5.89 -15.50
C LEU A 200 -30.67 -6.31 -16.98
N ASP A 201 -31.56 -5.78 -17.80
CA ASP A 201 -31.56 -6.10 -19.24
C ASP A 201 -30.26 -5.67 -19.94
N GLU A 202 -29.58 -4.63 -19.43
CA GLU A 202 -28.36 -4.08 -19.97
C GLU A 202 -27.08 -4.68 -19.34
N GLY A 203 -27.21 -5.52 -18.28
CA GLY A 203 -26.10 -6.14 -17.57
C GLY A 203 -26.31 -6.20 -16.06
N ASP A 204 -25.42 -6.89 -15.35
CA ASP A 204 -25.54 -7.13 -13.92
C ASP A 204 -25.01 -5.95 -13.09
N VAL A 205 -25.77 -5.59 -12.04
CA VAL A 205 -25.30 -4.70 -10.97
C VAL A 205 -24.88 -5.54 -9.78
N VAL A 206 -23.63 -5.37 -9.35
CA VAL A 206 -23.05 -6.09 -8.21
C VAL A 206 -22.88 -5.13 -7.05
N ILE A 207 -23.45 -5.49 -5.87
CA ILE A 207 -23.30 -4.75 -4.62
C ILE A 207 -22.50 -5.64 -3.65
N ILE A 208 -21.40 -5.11 -3.13
CA ILE A 208 -20.55 -5.77 -2.13
C ILE A 208 -20.67 -4.97 -0.83
N TYR A 209 -21.02 -5.63 0.27
CA TYR A 209 -21.25 -4.97 1.55
C TYR A 209 -20.76 -5.85 2.72
N PRO A 210 -20.42 -5.27 3.89
CA PRO A 210 -19.98 -6.02 5.07
C PRO A 210 -21.08 -6.98 5.56
N GLU A 211 -20.69 -8.17 6.05
CA GLU A 211 -21.65 -9.17 6.57
C GLU A 211 -22.49 -8.64 7.74
N LYS A 212 -21.92 -7.72 8.52
CA LYS A 212 -22.62 -7.05 9.64
C LYS A 212 -22.75 -5.56 9.34
N ILE A 213 -23.97 -5.10 9.14
CA ILE A 213 -24.33 -3.70 8.98
C ILE A 213 -25.19 -3.29 10.17
N THR A 214 -24.89 -2.12 10.78
CA THR A 214 -25.72 -1.55 11.83
C THR A 214 -27.00 -0.94 11.24
N SER A 215 -28.06 -0.78 12.05
CA SER A 215 -29.34 -0.18 11.59
C SER A 215 -29.12 1.24 11.03
N SER A 216 -28.26 2.04 11.67
CA SER A 216 -27.91 3.38 11.18
C SER A 216 -27.21 3.34 9.81
N SER A 217 -26.27 2.42 9.61
CA SER A 217 -25.57 2.27 8.31
C SER A 217 -26.50 1.72 7.21
N MET A 218 -27.55 0.99 7.58
CA MET A 218 -28.58 0.56 6.62
C MET A 218 -29.44 1.74 6.13
N GLU A 219 -29.81 2.66 7.01
CA GLU A 219 -30.53 3.89 6.66
C GLU A 219 -29.68 4.77 5.73
N ASP A 220 -28.40 4.96 6.06
CA ASP A 220 -27.45 5.69 5.20
C ASP A 220 -27.31 5.03 3.81
N LEU A 221 -27.22 3.69 3.76
CA LEU A 221 -27.13 2.95 2.50
C LEU A 221 -28.38 3.14 1.63
N GLU A 222 -29.56 3.14 2.23
CA GLU A 222 -30.84 3.38 1.51
C GLU A 222 -30.84 4.79 0.86
N GLU A 223 -30.40 5.82 1.60
CA GLU A 223 -30.30 7.18 1.06
C GLU A 223 -29.28 7.26 -0.10
N TYR A 224 -28.12 6.63 0.03
CA TYR A 224 -27.10 6.60 -1.03
C TYR A 224 -27.60 5.89 -2.30
N LEU A 225 -28.28 4.75 -2.15
CA LEU A 225 -28.87 4.03 -3.28
C LEU A 225 -29.97 4.85 -3.97
N ALA A 226 -30.82 5.52 -3.21
CA ALA A 226 -31.85 6.41 -3.75
C ALA A 226 -31.25 7.58 -4.55
N LEU A 227 -30.18 8.20 -4.03
CA LEU A 227 -29.43 9.26 -4.73
C LEU A 227 -28.77 8.73 -6.00
N PHE A 228 -28.18 7.53 -5.95
CA PHE A 228 -27.55 6.89 -7.11
C PHE A 228 -28.55 6.63 -8.23
N VAL A 229 -29.70 6.03 -7.92
CA VAL A 229 -30.77 5.79 -8.89
C VAL A 229 -31.29 7.11 -9.48
N ARG A 230 -31.43 8.16 -8.67
CA ARG A 230 -31.87 9.49 -9.16
C ARG A 230 -30.83 10.09 -10.12
N LYS A 231 -29.53 9.93 -9.86
CA LYS A 231 -28.46 10.34 -10.78
C LYS A 231 -28.51 9.59 -12.11
N LEU A 232 -28.72 8.27 -12.08
CA LEU A 232 -28.84 7.46 -13.30
C LEU A 232 -30.03 7.91 -14.15
N LYS A 233 -31.19 8.13 -13.54
CA LYS A 233 -32.40 8.63 -14.25
C LYS A 233 -32.15 9.98 -14.93
N ARG A 234 -31.38 10.90 -14.32
CA ARG A 234 -31.02 12.20 -14.93
C ARG A 234 -30.03 12.10 -16.09
N ARG A 235 -29.26 11.04 -16.12
CA ARG A 235 -28.23 10.82 -17.15
C ARG A 235 -28.80 10.13 -18.40
N ASN A 236 -29.91 9.44 -18.26
CA ASN A 236 -30.61 8.72 -19.33
C ASN A 236 -31.80 9.48 -19.92
N ASN A 237 -32.09 10.70 -19.43
CA ASN A 237 -32.99 11.70 -20.02
C ASN A 237 -32.18 12.83 -20.64
#